data_a4db3ef234252ec56a06830698bafa14
#
_entry.id   a4db3ef234252ec56a06830698bafa14
#
_cell.length_a   1.000
_cell.length_b   1.000
_cell.length_c   1.000
_cell.angle_alpha   90.00
_cell.angle_beta   90.00
_cell.angle_gamma   90.00
#
_symmetry.space_group_name_H-M   'P 1'
#
loop_
_entity.id
_entity.type
_entity.pdbx_description
1 polymer ?
#
loop_
_entity_poly.entity_id
_entity_poly.type
_entity_poly.pdbx_seq_one_letter_code
_entity_poly.pdbx_strand_id
1 'polypeptide(L)'
;MTTLPQSSYKTTTWKGGVTRQIFISPADGDLSARLFDVRISSAIIDDVQSDFSDFTGFTRYILPLEGEITLIKEGRRIALSHNALYEFEGDEKVSSENTQGAVDFNIIVRHGIRVEVGIMEDAEFTDSRRTIVFAIEDCCIEGKIVRKYDTALLDEPFCLKGKAVIARFME
;
A
#
# COMPACT_ATOMS: atom_id res chain seq x y z
N MET A 1 4.78 -16.30 -10.90
CA MET A 1 3.97 -15.07 -10.72
C MET A 1 2.50 -15.39 -10.51
N THR A 2 1.88 -14.86 -9.46
CA THR A 2 0.43 -14.93 -9.19
C THR A 2 -0.15 -13.51 -9.31
N THR A 3 -1.21 -13.34 -10.09
CA THR A 3 -1.89 -12.05 -10.23
C THR A 3 -3.16 -12.02 -9.40
N LEU A 4 -3.34 -10.95 -8.63
CA LEU A 4 -4.53 -10.67 -7.82
C LEU A 4 -5.27 -9.50 -8.47
N PRO A 5 -6.39 -9.74 -9.17
CA PRO A 5 -7.19 -8.65 -9.72
C PRO A 5 -7.90 -7.88 -8.61
N GLN A 6 -8.22 -6.61 -8.83
CA GLN A 6 -8.94 -5.78 -7.85
C GLN A 6 -10.21 -6.46 -7.33
N SER A 7 -10.92 -7.20 -8.19
CA SER A 7 -12.14 -7.92 -7.82
C SER A 7 -11.94 -9.00 -6.77
N SER A 8 -10.69 -9.44 -6.54
CA SER A 8 -10.36 -10.45 -5.53
C SER A 8 -10.01 -9.85 -4.16
N TYR A 9 -9.87 -8.53 -4.05
CA TYR A 9 -9.52 -7.88 -2.78
C TYR A 9 -10.68 -7.98 -1.78
N LYS A 10 -10.34 -8.30 -0.53
CA LYS A 10 -11.32 -8.36 0.55
C LYS A 10 -11.77 -6.96 0.92
N THR A 11 -13.06 -6.67 0.73
CA THR A 11 -13.65 -5.36 0.96
C THR A 11 -14.28 -5.28 2.35
N THR A 12 -14.01 -4.20 3.07
CA THR A 12 -14.63 -3.85 4.35
C THR A 12 -15.18 -2.43 4.26
N THR A 13 -16.48 -2.27 4.53
CA THR A 13 -17.13 -0.97 4.60
C THR A 13 -17.06 -0.45 6.04
N TRP A 14 -16.70 0.82 6.21
CA TRP A 14 -16.66 1.50 7.49
C TRP A 14 -17.32 2.88 7.35
N LYS A 15 -17.51 3.61 8.45
CA LYS A 15 -18.26 4.87 8.46
C LYS A 15 -17.73 5.92 7.47
N GLY A 16 -16.42 6.02 7.30
CA GLY A 16 -15.76 7.03 6.46
C GLY A 16 -15.41 6.55 5.06
N GLY A 17 -15.73 5.30 4.69
CA GLY A 17 -15.37 4.79 3.36
C GLY A 17 -15.34 3.27 3.22
N VAL A 18 -14.54 2.82 2.29
CA VAL A 18 -14.38 1.40 1.96
C VAL A 18 -12.90 1.07 1.87
N THR A 19 -12.46 0.02 2.57
CA THR A 19 -11.09 -0.49 2.49
C THR A 19 -11.05 -1.82 1.76
N ARG A 20 -10.10 -1.97 0.86
CA ARG A 20 -9.82 -3.22 0.14
C ARG A 20 -8.47 -3.74 0.61
N GLN A 21 -8.48 -4.91 1.24
CA GLN A 21 -7.24 -5.59 1.63
C GLN A 21 -6.66 -6.31 0.42
N ILE A 22 -5.44 -5.94 0.07
CA ILE A 22 -4.70 -6.49 -1.08
C ILE A 22 -3.87 -7.69 -0.63
N PHE A 23 -3.17 -7.54 0.50
CA PHE A 23 -2.24 -8.54 0.99
C PHE A 23 -2.12 -8.46 2.52
N ILE A 24 -1.99 -9.60 3.17
CA ILE A 24 -1.64 -9.70 4.59
C ILE A 24 -0.70 -10.89 4.78
N SER A 25 0.31 -10.72 5.63
CA SER A 25 1.26 -11.77 5.98
C SER A 25 1.41 -11.83 7.51
N PRO A 26 1.31 -13.02 8.14
CA PRO A 26 0.88 -14.28 7.52
C PRO A 26 -0.56 -14.22 7.00
N ALA A 27 -0.96 -15.19 6.17
CA ALA A 27 -2.26 -15.18 5.50
C ALA A 27 -3.46 -15.23 6.45
N ASP A 28 -3.28 -15.77 7.65
CA ASP A 28 -4.26 -15.83 8.74
C ASP A 28 -4.14 -14.63 9.72
N GLY A 29 -3.39 -13.60 9.34
CA GLY A 29 -3.19 -12.41 10.17
C GLY A 29 -4.50 -11.70 10.51
N ASP A 30 -4.53 -11.04 11.67
CA ASP A 30 -5.67 -10.32 12.20
C ASP A 30 -5.32 -8.83 12.37
N LEU A 31 -5.96 -7.99 11.56
CA LEU A 31 -5.77 -6.54 11.62
C LEU A 31 -6.20 -5.95 12.96
N SER A 32 -7.38 -6.34 13.47
CA SER A 32 -7.94 -5.81 14.71
C SER A 32 -7.08 -6.12 15.91
N ALA A 33 -6.51 -7.33 15.96
CA ALA A 33 -5.63 -7.77 17.04
C ALA A 33 -4.17 -7.36 16.82
N ARG A 34 -3.84 -6.69 15.69
CA ARG A 34 -2.46 -6.34 15.32
C ARG A 34 -1.54 -7.57 15.18
N LEU A 35 -2.11 -8.71 14.79
CA LEU A 35 -1.39 -9.97 14.59
C LEU A 35 -1.09 -10.18 13.11
N PHE A 36 -0.16 -9.40 12.59
CA PHE A 36 0.36 -9.52 11.22
C PHE A 36 1.75 -8.91 11.13
N ASP A 37 2.49 -9.26 10.11
CA ASP A 37 3.83 -8.72 9.84
C ASP A 37 3.78 -7.60 8.79
N VAL A 38 3.05 -7.82 7.71
CA VAL A 38 2.87 -6.86 6.62
C VAL A 38 1.41 -6.86 6.18
N ARG A 39 0.83 -5.68 6.01
CA ARG A 39 -0.49 -5.52 5.40
C ARG A 39 -0.46 -4.44 4.33
N ILE A 40 -1.03 -4.75 3.19
CA ILE A 40 -1.20 -3.82 2.07
C ILE A 40 -2.69 -3.67 1.80
N SER A 41 -3.14 -2.42 1.70
CA SER A 41 -4.54 -2.10 1.46
C SER A 41 -4.69 -0.81 0.66
N SER A 42 -5.87 -0.62 0.10
CA SER A 42 -6.29 0.62 -0.55
C SER A 42 -7.66 1.00 0.00
N ALA A 43 -7.89 2.29 0.20
CA ALA A 43 -9.17 2.79 0.68
C ALA A 43 -9.75 3.85 -0.25
N ILE A 44 -11.08 3.82 -0.40
CA ILE A 44 -11.85 4.92 -0.97
C ILE A 44 -12.43 5.69 0.22
N ILE A 45 -12.06 6.96 0.37
CA ILE A 45 -12.36 7.78 1.55
C ILE A 45 -13.48 8.75 1.20
N ASP A 46 -14.68 8.47 1.70
CA ASP A 46 -15.86 9.32 1.44
C ASP A 46 -15.90 10.54 2.35
N ASP A 47 -15.39 10.41 3.59
CA ASP A 47 -15.24 11.53 4.49
C ASP A 47 -14.11 12.45 4.07
N VAL A 48 -14.26 13.76 4.30
CA VAL A 48 -13.24 14.76 4.00
C VAL A 48 -12.19 14.92 5.10
N GLN A 49 -12.44 14.32 6.26
CA GLN A 49 -11.54 14.30 7.41
C GLN A 49 -11.56 12.91 8.05
N SER A 50 -10.40 12.43 8.48
CA SER A 50 -10.25 11.12 9.12
C SER A 50 -9.14 11.16 10.16
N ASP A 51 -9.33 10.41 11.26
CA ASP A 51 -8.27 10.10 12.21
C ASP A 51 -7.68 8.72 11.89
N PHE A 52 -6.36 8.61 11.92
CA PHE A 52 -5.68 7.35 11.66
C PHE A 52 -5.65 6.50 12.93
N SER A 53 -5.89 5.20 12.76
CA SER A 53 -5.80 4.25 13.86
C SER A 53 -4.36 4.13 14.37
N ASP A 54 -4.21 3.82 15.66
CA ASP A 54 -2.93 3.52 16.29
C ASP A 54 -2.40 2.17 15.82
N PHE A 55 -1.16 2.18 15.34
CA PHE A 55 -0.39 0.99 14.97
C PHE A 55 0.99 1.02 15.63
N THR A 56 1.01 1.22 16.95
CA THR A 56 2.26 1.13 17.73
C THR A 56 2.99 -0.17 17.44
N GLY A 57 4.30 -0.09 17.16
CA GLY A 57 5.13 -1.24 16.78
C GLY A 57 5.17 -1.51 15.27
N PHE A 58 4.60 -0.62 14.45
CA PHE A 58 4.61 -0.73 13.00
C PHE A 58 5.09 0.58 12.35
N THR A 59 5.73 0.44 11.20
CA THR A 59 6.02 1.55 10.28
C THR A 59 4.95 1.56 9.18
N ARG A 60 4.51 2.75 8.78
CA ARG A 60 3.43 2.94 7.81
C ARG A 60 3.91 3.73 6.60
N TYR A 61 3.37 3.37 5.44
CA TYR A 61 3.59 4.07 4.18
C TYR A 61 2.24 4.39 3.54
N ILE A 62 2.07 5.60 3.05
CA ILE A 62 0.84 6.03 2.37
C ILE A 62 1.15 6.74 1.07
N LEU A 63 0.31 6.48 0.06
CA LEU A 63 0.37 7.11 -1.25
C LEU A 63 -1.05 7.48 -1.69
N PRO A 64 -1.33 8.74 -2.07
CA PRO A 64 -2.56 9.08 -2.76
C PRO A 64 -2.54 8.46 -4.17
N LEU A 65 -3.61 7.77 -4.55
CA LEU A 65 -3.80 7.25 -5.90
C LEU A 65 -4.71 8.16 -6.72
N GLU A 66 -5.79 8.66 -6.12
CA GLU A 66 -6.76 9.56 -6.73
C GLU A 66 -7.19 10.61 -5.71
N GLY A 67 -7.37 11.85 -6.18
CA GLY A 67 -7.68 12.98 -5.32
C GLY A 67 -6.47 13.46 -4.52
N GLU A 68 -6.69 14.44 -3.64
CA GLU A 68 -5.65 15.05 -2.81
C GLU A 68 -5.82 14.62 -1.36
N ILE A 69 -4.70 14.30 -0.70
CA ILE A 69 -4.64 13.94 0.71
C ILE A 69 -3.59 14.80 1.38
N THR A 70 -3.99 15.48 2.46
CA THR A 70 -3.09 16.23 3.34
C THR A 70 -3.10 15.59 4.71
N LEU A 71 -1.93 15.21 5.22
CA LEU A 71 -1.79 14.72 6.60
C LEU A 71 -1.63 15.90 7.54
N ILE A 72 -2.17 15.76 8.74
CA ILE A 72 -2.02 16.71 9.84
C ILE A 72 -1.34 15.97 10.99
N LYS A 73 -0.15 16.46 11.35
CA LYS A 73 0.71 15.84 12.34
C LYS A 73 1.34 16.94 13.20
N GLU A 74 1.06 16.92 14.50
CA GLU A 74 1.53 17.95 15.44
C GLU A 74 1.22 19.38 14.97
N GLY A 75 0.01 19.59 14.42
CA GLY A 75 -0.42 20.87 13.86
C GLY A 75 0.19 21.25 12.52
N ARG A 76 1.09 20.42 11.98
CA ARG A 76 1.69 20.63 10.66
C ARG A 76 0.89 19.93 9.57
N ARG A 77 0.72 20.61 8.45
CA ARG A 77 0.03 20.12 7.25
C ARG A 77 1.06 19.61 6.26
N ILE A 78 0.90 18.36 5.84
CA ILE A 78 1.79 17.70 4.88
C ILE A 78 0.94 17.27 3.68
N ALA A 79 1.06 18.01 2.58
CA ALA A 79 0.43 17.64 1.31
C ALA A 79 1.17 16.42 0.72
N LEU A 80 0.46 15.31 0.57
CA LEU A 80 1.07 14.09 0.04
C LEU A 80 1.30 14.18 -1.47
N SER A 81 2.42 13.63 -1.92
CA SER A 81 2.76 13.49 -3.33
C SER A 81 2.13 12.23 -3.92
N HIS A 82 1.69 12.31 -5.18
CA HIS A 82 1.27 11.15 -5.97
C HIS A 82 2.45 10.31 -6.49
N ASN A 83 3.68 10.78 -6.31
CA ASN A 83 4.89 10.18 -6.89
C ASN A 83 5.87 9.62 -5.85
N ALA A 84 5.57 9.74 -4.57
CA ALA A 84 6.41 9.25 -3.50
C ALA A 84 5.57 8.77 -2.31
N LEU A 85 5.90 7.61 -1.78
CA LEU A 85 5.32 7.12 -0.54
C LEU A 85 5.78 8.00 0.63
N TYR A 86 4.84 8.36 1.50
CA TYR A 86 5.13 9.04 2.76
C TYR A 86 5.23 8.00 3.88
N GLU A 87 6.37 7.99 4.57
CA GLU A 87 6.66 7.10 5.69
C GLU A 87 6.40 7.79 7.03
N PHE A 88 5.74 7.11 7.94
CA PHE A 88 5.54 7.57 9.31
C PHE A 88 5.39 6.38 10.27
N GLU A 89 5.64 6.64 11.57
CA GLU A 89 5.48 5.61 12.59
C GLU A 89 4.02 5.43 12.99
N GLY A 90 3.64 4.18 13.27
CA GLY A 90 2.26 3.82 13.58
C GLY A 90 1.75 4.37 14.91
N ASP A 91 2.63 4.77 15.83
CA ASP A 91 2.28 5.40 17.10
C ASP A 91 2.10 6.93 17.02
N GLU A 92 2.44 7.53 15.89
CA GLU A 92 2.21 8.96 15.68
C GLU A 92 0.71 9.26 15.56
N LYS A 93 0.27 10.33 16.20
CA LYS A 93 -1.10 10.84 16.03
C LYS A 93 -1.20 11.59 14.72
N VAL A 94 -1.88 11.00 13.76
CA VAL A 94 -2.05 11.55 12.43
C VAL A 94 -3.53 11.60 12.09
N SER A 95 -3.95 12.72 11.55
CA SER A 95 -5.24 12.88 10.88
C SER A 95 -5.03 13.30 9.44
N SER A 96 -6.07 13.24 8.64
CA SER A 96 -6.03 13.66 7.25
C SER A 96 -7.21 14.53 6.88
N GLU A 97 -6.97 15.41 5.93
CA GLU A 97 -7.99 16.09 5.14
C GLU A 97 -7.80 15.67 3.69
N ASN A 98 -8.89 15.39 3.00
CA ASN A 98 -8.82 14.87 1.64
C ASN A 98 -10.00 15.32 0.78
N THR A 99 -9.80 15.25 -0.52
CA THR A 99 -10.90 15.32 -1.48
C THR A 99 -11.89 14.21 -1.19
N GLN A 100 -13.19 14.49 -1.24
CA GLN A 100 -14.21 13.46 -1.09
C GLN A 100 -14.04 12.38 -2.16
N GLY A 101 -14.04 11.12 -1.74
CA GLY A 101 -13.83 9.99 -2.65
C GLY A 101 -12.37 9.78 -3.06
N ALA A 102 -11.42 10.43 -2.37
CA ALA A 102 -9.99 10.17 -2.57
C ALA A 102 -9.67 8.68 -2.37
N VAL A 103 -8.73 8.18 -3.16
CA VAL A 103 -8.25 6.79 -3.06
C VAL A 103 -6.81 6.81 -2.59
N ASP A 104 -6.52 6.04 -1.55
CA ASP A 104 -5.17 5.86 -1.04
C ASP A 104 -4.64 4.43 -1.24
N PHE A 105 -3.35 4.29 -1.02
CA PHE A 105 -2.64 3.01 -0.92
C PHE A 105 -1.83 3.03 0.36
N ASN A 106 -1.89 1.95 1.14
CA ASN A 106 -1.25 1.85 2.44
C ASN A 106 -0.44 0.56 2.56
N ILE A 107 0.75 0.68 3.15
CA ILE A 107 1.55 -0.47 3.61
C ILE A 107 1.82 -0.26 5.09
N ILE A 108 1.61 -1.30 5.90
CA ILE A 108 1.88 -1.33 7.34
C ILE A 108 2.82 -2.51 7.59
N VAL A 109 3.99 -2.23 8.18
CA VAL A 109 5.07 -3.22 8.38
C VAL A 109 5.43 -3.26 9.86
N ARG A 110 5.39 -4.46 10.48
CA ARG A 110 5.82 -4.66 11.86
C ARG A 110 7.31 -4.34 12.02
N HIS A 111 7.69 -3.68 13.11
CA HIS A 111 9.10 -3.46 13.45
C HIS A 111 9.85 -4.80 13.51
N GLY A 112 11.05 -4.83 12.95
CA GLY A 112 11.86 -6.04 12.84
C GLY A 112 11.66 -6.83 11.55
N ILE A 113 10.55 -6.64 10.85
CA ILE A 113 10.33 -7.17 9.51
C ILE A 113 10.95 -6.21 8.49
N ARG A 114 11.86 -6.70 7.66
CA ARG A 114 12.54 -5.87 6.67
C ARG A 114 11.84 -5.98 5.32
N VAL A 115 11.23 -4.89 4.90
CA VAL A 115 10.58 -4.75 3.59
C VAL A 115 11.12 -3.48 2.94
N GLU A 116 11.66 -3.61 1.76
CA GLU A 116 12.02 -2.47 0.92
C GLU A 116 10.78 -2.02 0.15
N VAL A 117 10.41 -0.75 0.30
CA VAL A 117 9.19 -0.19 -0.27
C VAL A 117 9.55 1.02 -1.13
N GLY A 118 8.97 1.11 -2.32
CA GLY A 118 9.19 2.24 -3.21
C GLY A 118 8.31 2.22 -4.45
N ILE A 119 8.35 3.32 -5.19
CA ILE A 119 7.75 3.38 -6.53
C ILE A 119 8.86 3.14 -7.54
N MET A 120 8.63 2.21 -8.44
CA MET A 120 9.56 1.86 -9.51
C MET A 120 8.87 2.00 -10.87
N GLU A 121 9.65 2.41 -11.84
CA GLU A 121 9.23 2.52 -13.24
C GLU A 121 10.29 1.85 -14.12
N ASP A 122 9.89 0.89 -14.95
CA ASP A 122 10.77 0.14 -15.83
C ASP A 122 12.01 -0.43 -15.10
N ALA A 123 11.81 -1.44 -14.29
CA ALA A 123 12.84 -2.01 -13.43
C ALA A 123 13.08 -3.49 -13.69
N GLU A 124 14.31 -3.94 -13.45
CA GLU A 124 14.70 -5.35 -13.52
C GLU A 124 15.10 -5.85 -12.13
N PHE A 125 14.57 -7.01 -11.76
CA PHE A 125 14.83 -7.69 -10.49
C PHE A 125 15.48 -9.05 -10.81
N THR A 126 16.71 -9.23 -10.34
CA THR A 126 17.55 -10.38 -10.73
C THR A 126 17.61 -11.50 -9.71
N ASP A 127 16.98 -11.33 -8.56
CA ASP A 127 16.94 -12.32 -7.49
C ASP A 127 15.51 -12.88 -7.28
N SER A 128 15.39 -13.89 -6.43
CA SER A 128 14.12 -14.57 -6.13
C SER A 128 13.48 -14.11 -4.81
N ARG A 129 13.74 -12.88 -4.39
CA ARG A 129 13.10 -12.34 -3.20
C ARG A 129 11.61 -12.15 -3.43
N ARG A 130 10.82 -12.54 -2.44
CA ARG A 130 9.38 -12.32 -2.47
C ARG A 130 9.09 -10.83 -2.69
N THR A 131 8.40 -10.55 -3.78
CA THR A 131 8.10 -9.19 -4.22
C THR A 131 6.59 -9.05 -4.49
N ILE A 132 6.02 -7.98 -3.99
CA ILE A 132 4.63 -7.58 -4.26
C ILE A 132 4.70 -6.35 -5.15
N VAL A 133 4.02 -6.42 -6.29
CA VAL A 133 3.96 -5.35 -7.28
C VAL A 133 2.51 -4.87 -7.40
N PHE A 134 2.23 -3.67 -6.93
CA PHE A 134 0.93 -3.03 -7.08
C PHE A 134 1.00 -2.03 -8.24
N ALA A 135 0.26 -2.30 -9.30
CA ALA A 135 0.29 -1.50 -10.53
C ALA A 135 -0.45 -0.16 -10.32
N ILE A 136 0.25 0.97 -10.44
CA ILE A 136 -0.37 2.31 -10.42
C ILE A 136 -0.85 2.75 -11.82
N GLU A 137 -0.38 2.08 -12.84
CA GLU A 137 -0.86 2.14 -14.23
C GLU A 137 -0.84 0.72 -14.81
N ASP A 138 -1.33 0.52 -16.01
CA ASP A 138 -1.20 -0.77 -16.68
C ASP A 138 0.30 -1.10 -16.86
N CYS A 139 0.72 -2.23 -16.30
CA CYS A 139 2.10 -2.71 -16.33
C CYS A 139 2.21 -3.99 -17.14
N CYS A 140 3.42 -4.30 -17.57
CA CYS A 140 3.77 -5.58 -18.16
C CYS A 140 4.87 -6.23 -17.32
N ILE A 141 4.64 -7.46 -16.86
CA ILE A 141 5.61 -8.26 -16.10
C ILE A 141 5.81 -9.58 -16.84
N GLU A 142 7.04 -9.84 -17.31
CA GLU A 142 7.37 -11.06 -18.08
C GLU A 142 6.38 -11.31 -19.24
N GLY A 143 6.02 -10.26 -19.99
CA GLY A 143 5.09 -10.32 -21.11
C GLY A 143 3.61 -10.44 -20.75
N LYS A 144 3.26 -10.43 -19.46
CA LYS A 144 1.88 -10.48 -18.99
C LYS A 144 1.41 -9.11 -18.51
N ILE A 145 0.20 -8.73 -18.88
CA ILE A 145 -0.38 -7.45 -18.46
C ILE A 145 -0.93 -7.57 -17.03
N VAL A 146 -0.50 -6.66 -16.18
CA VAL A 146 -1.06 -6.40 -14.85
C VAL A 146 -1.78 -5.05 -14.93
N ARG A 147 -3.10 -5.08 -14.84
CA ARG A 147 -3.92 -3.87 -14.99
C ARG A 147 -3.71 -2.91 -13.83
N LYS A 148 -3.97 -1.64 -14.08
CA LYS A 148 -3.98 -0.60 -13.05
C LYS A 148 -4.75 -1.06 -11.81
N TYR A 149 -4.10 -0.97 -10.65
CA TYR A 149 -4.59 -1.37 -9.32
C TYR A 149 -4.75 -2.89 -9.09
N ASP A 150 -4.39 -3.71 -10.04
CA ASP A 150 -4.15 -5.13 -9.79
C ASP A 150 -2.78 -5.33 -9.15
N THR A 151 -2.57 -6.48 -8.55
CA THR A 151 -1.32 -6.81 -7.85
C THR A 151 -0.72 -8.10 -8.41
N ALA A 152 0.59 -8.15 -8.54
CA ALA A 152 1.33 -9.37 -8.83
C ALA A 152 2.19 -9.78 -7.62
N LEU A 153 2.21 -11.08 -7.34
CA LEU A 153 3.09 -11.69 -6.34
C LEU A 153 4.15 -12.50 -7.07
N LEU A 154 5.42 -12.24 -6.79
CA LEU A 154 6.57 -12.86 -7.43
C LEU A 154 7.57 -13.35 -6.38
N ASP A 155 8.20 -14.48 -6.68
CA ASP A 155 9.30 -15.08 -5.92
C ASP A 155 10.41 -15.59 -6.87
N GLU A 156 10.49 -14.99 -8.03
CA GLU A 156 11.43 -15.30 -9.11
C GLU A 156 11.94 -13.99 -9.75
N PRO A 157 13.08 -13.98 -10.45
CA PRO A 157 13.53 -12.81 -11.19
C PRO A 157 12.48 -12.34 -12.20
N PHE A 158 12.35 -11.04 -12.39
CA PHE A 158 11.36 -10.49 -13.33
C PHE A 158 11.77 -9.11 -13.87
N CYS A 159 11.18 -8.76 -14.99
CA CYS A 159 11.27 -7.43 -15.59
C CYS A 159 9.91 -6.74 -15.53
N LEU A 160 9.88 -5.56 -14.92
CA LEU A 160 8.72 -4.68 -14.86
C LEU A 160 8.81 -3.62 -15.95
N LYS A 161 7.77 -3.48 -16.74
CA LYS A 161 7.53 -2.33 -17.64
C LYS A 161 6.29 -1.59 -17.17
N GLY A 162 6.40 -0.27 -17.01
CA GLY A 162 5.39 0.58 -16.42
C GLY A 162 5.68 0.92 -14.96
N LYS A 163 4.75 1.58 -14.30
CA LYS A 163 4.94 2.18 -12.98
C LYS A 163 4.13 1.45 -11.90
N ALA A 164 4.80 1.07 -10.83
CA ALA A 164 4.21 0.29 -9.74
C ALA A 164 4.78 0.66 -8.38
N VAL A 165 4.03 0.40 -7.32
CA VAL A 165 4.56 0.30 -5.95
C VAL A 165 5.13 -1.09 -5.77
N ILE A 166 6.34 -1.16 -5.26
CA ILE A 166 7.08 -2.40 -4.99
C ILE A 166 7.24 -2.56 -3.49
N ALA A 167 6.91 -3.73 -2.98
CA ALA A 167 7.24 -4.15 -1.62
C ALA A 167 8.02 -5.47 -1.68
N ARG A 168 9.31 -5.43 -1.33
CA ARG A 168 10.24 -6.57 -1.37
C ARG A 168 10.64 -7.00 0.02
N PHE A 169 10.48 -8.28 0.30
CA PHE A 169 10.92 -8.87 1.56
C PHE A 169 12.45 -9.08 1.51
N MET A 170 13.13 -8.47 2.47
CA MET A 170 14.59 -8.51 2.60
C MET A 170 14.96 -9.51 3.69
N GLU A 171 15.12 -10.77 3.33
CA GLU A 171 15.59 -11.81 4.25
C GLU A 171 17.11 -11.94 4.22
#